data_d26918684b8ed59bec82569d9ff93a6a
#
_entry.id   d26918684b8ed59bec82569d9ff93a6a
#
_cell.length_a   1.000
_cell.length_b   1.000
_cell.length_c   1.000
_cell.angle_alpha   90.00
_cell.angle_beta   90.00
_cell.angle_gamma   90.00
#
_symmetry.space_group_name_H-M   'P 1'
#
loop_
_entity.id
_entity.type
_entity.pdbx_description
1 polymer ?
#
loop_
_entity_poly.entity_id
_entity_poly.type
_entity_poly.pdbx_seq_one_letter_code
_entity_poly.pdbx_strand_id
1 'polypeptide(L)'
;IIHSHNYLMSFFLLKKTDIFTVHDGLYYQSGAVNHKLQNLFKYIEKKVYKKSGLVHFISKFAKEKSLYRGDNFKIIYNTTPFEKIDLKYSSKVNWETDKIKIFTVRSIEERANIDLLIELAKRKRNYDIKVAGKGPLLEKYREEIRKNQLENIELLGYIPDEEVRKFYETADLVTVLAKYGEGFGLPIIEGYLYNKPVFASDICAIPEIIIDKNFLVKNNAEDLESKIEKYYEELPVYNFKKYYEENFSYDRILEKYRQMYDKFFKI
;
A
#
# COMPACT_ATOMS: atom_id res chain seq x y z
N ILE A 1 -12.32 26.47 3.55
CA ILE A 1 -11.11 25.65 3.76
C ILE A 1 -10.57 25.22 2.41
N ILE A 2 -9.27 25.40 2.17
CA ILE A 2 -8.54 24.87 1.03
C ILE A 2 -7.70 23.70 1.52
N HIS A 3 -8.08 22.48 1.16
CA HIS A 3 -7.32 21.27 1.42
C HIS A 3 -6.72 20.75 0.10
N SER A 4 -5.41 20.64 0.03
CA SER A 4 -4.70 20.23 -1.18
C SER A 4 -3.83 18.99 -0.94
N HIS A 5 -3.72 18.17 -1.99
CA HIS A 5 -2.93 16.93 -1.99
C HIS A 5 -1.81 16.94 -3.05
N ASN A 6 -1.73 18.00 -3.86
CA ASN A 6 -0.80 18.07 -4.97
C ASN A 6 0.19 19.23 -4.81
N TYR A 7 1.48 18.93 -4.84
CA TYR A 7 2.54 19.91 -4.65
C TYR A 7 2.55 21.00 -5.72
N LEU A 8 2.41 20.64 -6.99
CA LEU A 8 2.47 21.62 -8.09
C LEU A 8 1.26 22.54 -8.04
N MET A 9 0.06 22.01 -7.86
CA MET A 9 -1.13 22.84 -7.72
C MET A 9 -1.03 23.78 -6.51
N SER A 10 -0.59 23.29 -5.37
CA SER A 10 -0.39 24.12 -4.17
C SER A 10 0.70 25.16 -4.34
N PHE A 11 1.75 24.86 -5.08
CA PHE A 11 2.83 25.79 -5.38
C PHE A 11 2.34 27.00 -6.19
N PHE A 12 1.48 26.77 -7.19
CA PHE A 12 0.93 27.82 -8.06
C PHE A 12 -0.30 28.52 -7.49
N LEU A 13 -0.93 28.01 -6.42
CA LEU A 13 -2.02 28.70 -5.76
C LEU A 13 -1.58 30.09 -5.26
N LEU A 14 -2.38 31.12 -5.53
CA LEU A 14 -2.15 32.48 -5.03
C LEU A 14 -2.48 32.61 -3.54
N LYS A 15 -3.44 31.82 -3.06
CA LYS A 15 -3.85 31.77 -1.65
C LYS A 15 -3.07 30.73 -0.86
N LYS A 16 -3.00 30.91 0.47
CA LYS A 16 -2.50 29.87 1.37
C LYS A 16 -3.46 28.68 1.36
N THR A 17 -2.90 27.47 1.51
CA THR A 17 -3.70 26.27 1.80
C THR A 17 -3.90 26.17 3.30
N ASP A 18 -5.11 25.84 3.74
CA ASP A 18 -5.39 25.62 5.15
C ASP A 18 -4.78 24.29 5.58
N ILE A 19 -4.95 23.25 4.76
CA ILE A 19 -4.39 21.91 4.98
C ILE A 19 -3.69 21.43 3.72
N PHE A 20 -2.50 20.87 3.88
CA PHE A 20 -1.79 20.18 2.82
C PHE A 20 -1.49 18.73 3.21
N THR A 21 -2.02 17.74 2.45
CA THR A 21 -1.75 16.32 2.67
C THR A 21 -0.53 15.86 1.89
N VAL A 22 0.39 15.23 2.58
CA VAL A 22 1.62 14.62 2.06
C VAL A 22 1.42 13.11 1.98
N HIS A 23 1.35 12.59 0.76
CA HIS A 23 1.35 11.14 0.50
C HIS A 23 2.77 10.59 0.50
N ASP A 24 3.70 11.37 -0.12
CA ASP A 24 5.14 11.10 -0.14
C ASP A 24 5.90 12.42 -0.24
N GLY A 25 7.14 12.47 0.24
CA GLY A 25 8.01 13.64 0.08
C GLY A 25 8.40 13.83 -1.40
N LEU A 26 8.07 14.96 -1.99
CA LEU A 26 8.37 15.25 -3.41
C LEU A 26 9.89 15.18 -3.70
N TYR A 27 10.70 15.75 -2.81
CA TYR A 27 12.14 15.70 -2.89
C TYR A 27 12.68 14.28 -2.77
N TYR A 28 12.13 13.49 -1.86
CA TYR A 28 12.51 12.09 -1.65
C TYR A 28 12.21 11.24 -2.89
N GLN A 29 11.00 11.35 -3.45
CA GLN A 29 10.63 10.65 -4.68
C GLN A 29 11.50 11.05 -5.87
N SER A 30 11.82 12.34 -6.01
CA SER A 30 12.63 12.83 -7.11
C SER A 30 14.07 12.28 -7.11
N GLY A 31 14.61 11.96 -5.92
CA GLY A 31 15.91 11.32 -5.79
C GLY A 31 15.95 9.92 -6.42
N ALA A 32 14.83 9.21 -6.42
CA ALA A 32 14.73 7.90 -7.04
C ALA A 32 14.49 7.95 -8.56
N VAL A 33 13.91 9.05 -9.08
CA VAL A 33 13.43 9.12 -10.47
C VAL A 33 14.25 10.08 -11.35
N ASN A 34 14.64 11.25 -10.83
CA ASN A 34 15.32 12.28 -11.64
C ASN A 34 16.17 13.24 -10.81
N HIS A 35 17.46 12.96 -10.69
CA HIS A 35 18.42 13.78 -9.96
C HIS A 35 18.56 15.22 -10.49
N LYS A 36 18.34 15.46 -11.80
CA LYS A 36 18.51 16.80 -12.40
C LYS A 36 17.49 17.82 -11.90
N LEU A 37 16.27 17.39 -11.56
CA LEU A 37 15.19 18.25 -11.07
C LEU A 37 15.09 18.30 -9.54
N GLN A 38 15.96 17.60 -8.83
CA GLN A 38 15.88 17.44 -7.38
C GLN A 38 15.91 18.79 -6.63
N ASN A 39 16.74 19.74 -7.07
CA ASN A 39 16.79 21.06 -6.43
C ASN A 39 15.49 21.88 -6.65
N LEU A 40 14.87 21.75 -7.83
CA LEU A 40 13.57 22.36 -8.10
C LEU A 40 12.48 21.76 -7.21
N PHE A 41 12.43 20.44 -7.08
CA PHE A 41 11.46 19.76 -6.22
C PHE A 41 11.67 20.09 -4.75
N LYS A 42 12.93 20.21 -4.31
CA LYS A 42 13.26 20.70 -2.97
C LYS A 42 12.71 22.12 -2.71
N TYR A 43 12.83 23.00 -3.69
CA TYR A 43 12.31 24.36 -3.58
C TYR A 43 10.78 24.37 -3.53
N ILE A 44 10.12 23.63 -4.43
CA ILE A 44 8.66 23.51 -4.48
C ILE A 44 8.12 22.98 -3.15
N GLU A 45 8.66 21.85 -2.67
CA GLU A 45 8.22 21.22 -1.41
C GLU A 45 8.31 22.18 -0.23
N LYS A 46 9.46 22.87 -0.06
CA LYS A 46 9.65 23.87 1.01
C LYS A 46 8.67 25.05 0.90
N LYS A 47 8.38 25.52 -0.32
CA LYS A 47 7.44 26.63 -0.55
C LYS A 47 6.01 26.23 -0.23
N VAL A 48 5.61 25.02 -0.62
CA VAL A 48 4.27 24.49 -0.29
C VAL A 48 4.08 24.42 1.22
N TYR A 49 5.03 23.85 1.96
CA TYR A 49 4.93 23.78 3.42
C TYR A 49 4.84 25.16 4.08
N LYS A 50 5.60 26.14 3.60
CA LYS A 50 5.53 27.53 4.13
C LYS A 50 4.17 28.20 3.87
N LYS A 51 3.44 27.79 2.83
CA LYS A 51 2.11 28.29 2.51
C LYS A 51 0.99 27.53 3.21
N SER A 52 1.28 26.41 3.86
CA SER A 52 0.27 25.56 4.46
C SER A 52 0.05 25.92 5.92
N GLY A 53 -1.21 26.04 6.34
CA GLY A 53 -1.59 26.30 7.72
C GLY A 53 -1.33 25.09 8.60
N LEU A 54 -1.70 23.91 8.13
CA LEU A 54 -1.45 22.61 8.76
C LEU A 54 -0.94 21.63 7.69
N VAL A 55 0.03 20.78 8.07
CA VAL A 55 0.51 19.70 7.19
C VAL A 55 0.03 18.36 7.75
N HIS A 56 -0.70 17.63 6.93
CA HIS A 56 -1.15 16.28 7.23
C HIS A 56 -0.26 15.26 6.50
N PHE A 57 0.21 14.24 7.21
CA PHE A 57 1.00 13.13 6.69
C PHE A 57 0.20 11.83 6.81
N ILE A 58 0.24 11.01 5.76
CA ILE A 58 -0.45 9.72 5.77
C ILE A 58 0.30 8.62 6.53
N SER A 59 1.56 8.87 6.92
CA SER A 59 2.41 7.95 7.68
C SER A 59 3.52 8.70 8.40
N LYS A 60 4.14 8.09 9.41
CA LYS A 60 5.35 8.61 10.06
C LYS A 60 6.51 8.68 9.07
N PHE A 61 6.64 7.64 8.24
CA PHE A 61 7.62 7.59 7.17
C PHE A 61 7.50 8.78 6.22
N ALA A 62 6.29 9.11 5.73
CA ALA A 62 6.07 10.27 4.87
C ALA A 62 6.53 11.57 5.55
N LYS A 63 6.28 11.73 6.86
CA LYS A 63 6.76 12.88 7.65
C LYS A 63 8.29 12.90 7.76
N GLU A 64 8.93 11.79 8.06
CA GLU A 64 10.38 11.69 8.20
C GLU A 64 11.14 11.97 6.90
N LYS A 65 10.62 11.45 5.79
CA LYS A 65 11.22 11.64 4.45
C LYS A 65 10.89 12.98 3.81
N SER A 66 9.95 13.74 4.38
CA SER A 66 9.62 15.09 3.92
C SER A 66 10.67 16.12 4.35
N LEU A 67 10.67 17.26 3.68
CA LEU A 67 11.46 18.43 4.07
C LEU A 67 10.75 19.33 5.10
N TYR A 68 9.62 18.90 5.62
CA TYR A 68 8.88 19.65 6.64
C TYR A 68 9.62 19.65 7.98
N ARG A 69 9.76 20.84 8.57
CA ARG A 69 10.47 21.04 9.86
C ARG A 69 9.66 21.85 10.87
N GLY A 70 8.38 22.08 10.58
CA GLY A 70 7.47 22.79 11.49
C GLY A 70 6.80 21.84 12.48
N ASP A 71 6.12 22.44 13.49
CA ASP A 71 5.44 21.70 14.54
C ASP A 71 3.92 21.58 14.32
N ASN A 72 3.38 22.34 13.34
CA ASN A 72 1.95 22.29 13.05
C ASN A 72 1.63 21.21 12.02
N PHE A 73 1.63 19.95 12.47
CA PHE A 73 1.29 18.81 11.63
C PHE A 73 0.40 17.80 12.34
N LYS A 74 -0.21 16.92 11.56
CA LYS A 74 -0.94 15.73 12.01
C LYS A 74 -0.49 14.51 11.20
N ILE A 75 -0.45 13.35 11.84
CA ILE A 75 -0.32 12.06 11.17
C ILE A 75 -1.66 11.35 11.31
N ILE A 76 -2.33 11.13 10.19
CA ILE A 76 -3.59 10.37 10.13
C ILE A 76 -3.41 9.35 9.02
N TYR A 77 -3.48 8.08 9.37
CA TYR A 77 -3.35 6.98 8.43
C TYR A 77 -4.51 6.95 7.44
N ASN A 78 -4.32 6.29 6.31
CA ASN A 78 -5.38 6.04 5.36
C ASN A 78 -6.34 4.96 5.88
N THR A 79 -7.53 4.92 5.28
CA THR A 79 -8.49 3.82 5.36
C THR A 79 -8.82 3.33 3.95
N THR A 80 -9.52 2.21 3.83
CA THR A 80 -9.99 1.69 2.55
C THR A 80 -11.48 1.95 2.36
N PRO A 81 -11.94 2.26 1.13
CA PRO A 81 -13.37 2.38 0.84
C PRO A 81 -14.10 1.04 0.89
N PHE A 82 -13.41 -0.07 0.84
CA PHE A 82 -13.99 -1.42 0.78
C PHE A 82 -14.89 -1.75 1.97
N GLU A 83 -14.70 -1.13 3.12
CA GLU A 83 -15.58 -1.28 4.27
C GLU A 83 -17.02 -0.78 4.03
N LYS A 84 -17.20 0.24 3.17
CA LYS A 84 -18.49 0.92 2.97
C LYS A 84 -19.18 0.60 1.63
N ILE A 85 -18.54 -0.21 0.79
CA ILE A 85 -19.11 -0.58 -0.51
C ILE A 85 -19.89 -1.88 -0.39
N ASP A 86 -21.22 -1.83 -0.63
CA ASP A 86 -22.04 -3.04 -0.71
C ASP A 86 -21.78 -3.82 -1.99
N LEU A 87 -21.57 -5.13 -1.86
CA LEU A 87 -21.42 -6.01 -3.01
C LEU A 87 -22.80 -6.31 -3.63
N LYS A 88 -23.01 -5.84 -4.85
CA LYS A 88 -24.25 -6.15 -5.62
C LYS A 88 -24.12 -7.38 -6.50
N TYR A 89 -22.92 -7.90 -6.73
CA TYR A 89 -22.66 -8.99 -7.67
C TYR A 89 -21.75 -10.05 -7.06
N SER A 90 -22.08 -11.32 -7.32
CA SER A 90 -21.23 -12.45 -6.97
C SER A 90 -20.37 -12.82 -8.18
N SER A 91 -19.16 -12.27 -8.25
CA SER A 91 -18.16 -12.77 -9.18
C SER A 91 -17.59 -14.10 -8.69
N LYS A 92 -17.35 -15.03 -9.63
CA LYS A 92 -16.61 -16.27 -9.33
C LYS A 92 -15.14 -16.01 -9.60
N VAL A 93 -14.30 -16.30 -8.61
CA VAL A 93 -12.85 -16.31 -8.78
C VAL A 93 -12.36 -17.75 -8.78
N ASN A 94 -11.44 -18.06 -9.68
CA ASN A 94 -10.93 -19.41 -9.84
C ASN A 94 -9.60 -19.54 -9.10
N TRP A 95 -9.55 -20.50 -8.17
CA TRP A 95 -8.33 -20.93 -7.50
C TRP A 95 -8.10 -22.41 -7.80
N GLU A 96 -6.82 -22.82 -7.84
CA GLU A 96 -6.52 -24.23 -7.84
C GLU A 96 -6.83 -24.86 -6.47
N THR A 97 -7.46 -26.03 -6.49
CA THR A 97 -7.72 -26.79 -5.26
C THR A 97 -6.42 -27.31 -4.65
N ASP A 98 -6.41 -27.44 -3.33
CA ASP A 98 -5.29 -28.00 -2.54
C ASP A 98 -3.99 -27.18 -2.58
N LYS A 99 -4.02 -25.93 -3.03
CA LYS A 99 -2.90 -25.00 -2.99
C LYS A 99 -3.14 -23.85 -2.02
N ILE A 100 -2.06 -23.32 -1.44
CA ILE A 100 -2.11 -22.07 -0.68
C ILE A 100 -2.37 -20.90 -1.64
N LYS A 101 -3.46 -20.17 -1.41
CA LYS A 101 -3.96 -19.09 -2.26
C LYS A 101 -3.35 -17.76 -1.85
N ILE A 102 -2.49 -17.21 -2.69
CA ILE A 102 -1.79 -15.95 -2.46
C ILE A 102 -2.35 -14.87 -3.37
N PHE A 103 -2.82 -13.78 -2.81
CA PHE A 103 -3.32 -12.64 -3.56
C PHE A 103 -2.47 -11.40 -3.38
N THR A 104 -2.35 -10.61 -4.44
CA THR A 104 -1.83 -9.25 -4.38
C THR A 104 -2.50 -8.37 -5.42
N VAL A 105 -2.71 -7.09 -5.08
CA VAL A 105 -3.17 -6.04 -6.01
C VAL A 105 -2.18 -4.90 -6.02
N ARG A 106 -1.53 -4.65 -7.18
CA ARG A 106 -0.45 -3.68 -7.32
C ARG A 106 -0.42 -3.04 -8.69
N SER A 107 0.12 -1.82 -8.81
CA SER A 107 0.63 -1.36 -10.11
C SER A 107 1.78 -2.26 -10.54
N ILE A 108 1.70 -2.82 -11.77
CA ILE A 108 2.71 -3.75 -12.29
C ILE A 108 3.90 -2.95 -12.84
N GLU A 109 4.72 -2.47 -11.94
CA GLU A 109 5.90 -1.64 -12.20
C GLU A 109 7.08 -2.10 -11.31
N GLU A 110 8.28 -1.61 -11.58
CA GLU A 110 9.50 -2.06 -10.91
C GLU A 110 9.42 -2.01 -9.38
N ARG A 111 8.83 -0.94 -8.82
CA ARG A 111 8.73 -0.79 -7.37
C ARG A 111 7.86 -1.85 -6.69
N ALA A 112 6.91 -2.47 -7.43
CA ALA A 112 5.99 -3.47 -6.89
C ALA A 112 6.62 -4.85 -6.63
N ASN A 113 7.86 -5.05 -7.04
CA ASN A 113 8.66 -6.26 -6.79
C ASN A 113 7.96 -7.58 -7.17
N ILE A 114 7.28 -7.58 -8.34
CA ILE A 114 6.60 -8.80 -8.85
C ILE A 114 7.59 -9.91 -9.18
N ASP A 115 8.85 -9.55 -9.51
CA ASP A 115 9.95 -10.50 -9.69
C ASP A 115 10.04 -11.52 -8.53
N LEU A 116 9.84 -11.05 -7.30
CA LEU A 116 9.92 -11.89 -6.10
C LEU A 116 8.77 -12.91 -6.04
N LEU A 117 7.57 -12.57 -6.51
CA LEU A 117 6.47 -13.53 -6.60
C LEU A 117 6.69 -14.56 -7.70
N ILE A 118 7.29 -14.16 -8.83
CA ILE A 118 7.67 -15.09 -9.89
C ILE A 118 8.72 -16.06 -9.36
N GLU A 119 9.70 -15.57 -8.61
CA GLU A 119 10.72 -16.44 -8.00
C GLU A 119 10.10 -17.38 -6.95
N LEU A 120 9.18 -16.91 -6.13
CA LEU A 120 8.42 -17.76 -5.20
C LEU A 120 7.65 -18.86 -5.94
N ALA A 121 7.00 -18.53 -7.07
CA ALA A 121 6.27 -19.50 -7.89
C ALA A 121 7.17 -20.59 -8.50
N LYS A 122 8.42 -20.24 -8.85
CA LYS A 122 9.43 -21.22 -9.31
C LYS A 122 9.80 -22.21 -8.19
N ARG A 123 9.89 -21.74 -6.95
CA ARG A 123 10.29 -22.52 -5.78
C ARG A 123 9.16 -23.39 -5.23
N LYS A 124 7.92 -22.89 -5.23
CA LYS A 124 6.75 -23.48 -4.55
C LYS A 124 5.59 -23.72 -5.52
N ARG A 125 5.51 -24.93 -6.05
CA ARG A 125 4.44 -25.34 -6.97
C ARG A 125 3.09 -25.58 -6.29
N ASN A 126 3.07 -25.72 -4.97
CA ASN A 126 1.86 -25.84 -4.13
C ASN A 126 1.25 -24.49 -3.72
N TYR A 127 1.72 -23.37 -4.28
CA TYR A 127 1.07 -22.08 -4.14
C TYR A 127 0.30 -21.75 -5.42
N ASP A 128 -0.86 -21.11 -5.29
CA ASP A 128 -1.60 -20.49 -6.40
C ASP A 128 -1.58 -18.98 -6.18
N ILE A 129 -0.84 -18.26 -7.04
CA ILE A 129 -0.54 -16.85 -6.89
C ILE A 129 -1.32 -16.04 -7.92
N LYS A 130 -2.22 -15.17 -7.47
CA LYS A 130 -2.98 -14.25 -8.33
C LYS A 130 -2.54 -12.81 -8.10
N VAL A 131 -2.13 -12.15 -9.18
CA VAL A 131 -1.64 -10.77 -9.16
C VAL A 131 -2.57 -9.88 -9.98
N ALA A 132 -3.33 -9.02 -9.32
CA ALA A 132 -4.19 -8.04 -9.97
C ALA A 132 -3.46 -6.70 -10.16
N GLY A 133 -3.73 -6.03 -11.28
CA GLY A 133 -3.25 -4.69 -11.57
C GLY A 133 -2.73 -4.49 -12.99
N LYS A 134 -2.49 -3.22 -13.32
CA LYS A 134 -1.91 -2.80 -14.60
C LYS A 134 -0.55 -2.14 -14.37
N GLY A 135 0.25 -2.08 -15.42
CA GLY A 135 1.50 -1.33 -15.39
C GLY A 135 2.40 -1.67 -16.57
N PRO A 136 3.48 -0.90 -16.75
CA PRO A 136 4.36 -1.02 -17.91
C PRO A 136 5.10 -2.36 -18.00
N LEU A 137 5.21 -3.11 -16.88
CA LEU A 137 5.92 -4.38 -16.86
C LEU A 137 4.99 -5.61 -16.99
N LEU A 138 3.67 -5.42 -17.16
CA LEU A 138 2.70 -6.52 -17.21
C LEU A 138 3.06 -7.56 -18.29
N GLU A 139 3.28 -7.13 -19.53
CA GLU A 139 3.56 -8.05 -20.63
C GLU A 139 4.95 -8.71 -20.49
N LYS A 140 5.94 -7.96 -19.98
CA LYS A 140 7.26 -8.52 -19.69
C LYS A 140 7.17 -9.68 -18.69
N TYR A 141 6.42 -9.52 -17.60
CA TYR A 141 6.26 -10.57 -16.61
C TYR A 141 5.40 -11.74 -17.10
N ARG A 142 4.37 -11.49 -17.92
CA ARG A 142 3.61 -12.56 -18.59
C ARG A 142 4.49 -13.41 -19.48
N GLU A 143 5.41 -12.79 -20.22
CA GLU A 143 6.37 -13.50 -21.06
C GLU A 143 7.35 -14.32 -20.21
N GLU A 144 7.84 -13.77 -19.10
CA GLU A 144 8.72 -14.49 -18.16
C GLU A 144 8.03 -15.71 -17.56
N ILE A 145 6.77 -15.59 -17.12
CA ILE A 145 5.94 -16.68 -16.59
C ILE A 145 5.82 -17.79 -17.64
N ARG A 146 5.50 -17.43 -18.89
CA ARG A 146 5.37 -18.39 -20.01
C ARG A 146 6.70 -19.11 -20.32
N LYS A 147 7.80 -18.37 -20.39
CA LYS A 147 9.15 -18.94 -20.63
C LYS A 147 9.57 -19.96 -19.57
N ASN A 148 9.19 -19.71 -18.32
CA ASN A 148 9.50 -20.59 -17.20
C ASN A 148 8.43 -21.67 -16.97
N GLN A 149 7.40 -21.76 -17.82
CA GLN A 149 6.29 -22.72 -17.73
C GLN A 149 5.67 -22.75 -16.33
N LEU A 150 5.40 -21.54 -15.77
CA LEU A 150 4.81 -21.39 -14.45
C LEU A 150 3.27 -21.37 -14.59
N GLU A 151 2.62 -22.43 -14.12
CA GLU A 151 1.16 -22.57 -14.13
C GLU A 151 0.52 -22.07 -12.82
N ASN A 152 1.32 -21.88 -11.78
CA ASN A 152 0.90 -21.54 -10.43
C ASN A 152 1.02 -20.04 -10.09
N ILE A 153 1.19 -19.19 -11.08
CA ILE A 153 1.12 -17.72 -10.96
C ILE A 153 0.41 -17.13 -12.17
N GLU A 154 -0.54 -16.25 -11.93
CA GLU A 154 -1.32 -15.58 -12.97
C GLU A 154 -1.34 -14.06 -12.74
N LEU A 155 -1.04 -13.30 -13.80
CA LEU A 155 -1.19 -11.85 -13.84
C LEU A 155 -2.55 -11.50 -14.46
N LEU A 156 -3.55 -11.23 -13.61
CA LEU A 156 -4.95 -11.00 -13.99
C LEU A 156 -5.14 -9.73 -14.83
N GLY A 157 -4.18 -8.79 -14.76
CA GLY A 157 -4.39 -7.47 -15.32
C GLY A 157 -5.34 -6.66 -14.44
N TYR A 158 -6.04 -5.72 -15.04
CA TYR A 158 -7.08 -4.97 -14.33
C TYR A 158 -8.31 -5.85 -14.10
N ILE A 159 -8.76 -5.88 -12.88
CA ILE A 159 -10.04 -6.45 -12.49
C ILE A 159 -10.86 -5.39 -11.72
N PRO A 160 -12.20 -5.42 -11.77
CA PRO A 160 -13.06 -4.52 -11.03
C PRO A 160 -12.90 -4.69 -9.51
N ASP A 161 -13.26 -3.65 -8.75
CA ASP A 161 -13.13 -3.65 -7.29
C ASP A 161 -13.92 -4.78 -6.62
N GLU A 162 -15.06 -5.18 -7.20
CA GLU A 162 -15.86 -6.31 -6.72
C GLU A 162 -15.09 -7.63 -6.81
N GLU A 163 -14.33 -7.83 -7.89
CA GLU A 163 -13.48 -9.01 -8.04
C GLU A 163 -12.27 -8.94 -7.11
N VAL A 164 -11.62 -7.77 -6.97
CA VAL A 164 -10.53 -7.56 -6.00
C VAL A 164 -10.97 -7.97 -4.60
N ARG A 165 -12.15 -7.52 -4.18
CA ARG A 165 -12.72 -7.89 -2.86
C ARG A 165 -12.92 -9.40 -2.74
N LYS A 166 -13.42 -10.04 -3.80
CA LYS A 166 -13.65 -11.49 -3.80
C LYS A 166 -12.34 -12.28 -3.69
N PHE A 167 -11.27 -11.80 -4.32
CA PHE A 167 -9.94 -12.38 -4.12
C PHE A 167 -9.46 -12.21 -2.68
N TYR A 168 -9.63 -11.04 -2.06
CA TYR A 168 -9.33 -10.88 -0.64
C TYR A 168 -10.14 -11.84 0.26
N GLU A 169 -11.43 -12.01 -0.01
CA GLU A 169 -12.28 -12.92 0.78
C GLU A 169 -11.82 -14.37 0.69
N THR A 170 -11.38 -14.82 -0.47
CA THR A 170 -11.13 -16.23 -0.78
C THR A 170 -9.66 -16.63 -0.74
N ALA A 171 -8.73 -15.68 -0.73
CA ALA A 171 -7.31 -15.95 -0.54
C ALA A 171 -7.02 -16.50 0.87
N ASP A 172 -5.95 -17.26 1.02
CA ASP A 172 -5.45 -17.70 2.31
C ASP A 172 -4.53 -16.64 2.93
N LEU A 173 -3.77 -15.93 2.10
CA LEU A 173 -2.91 -14.82 2.51
C LEU A 173 -2.77 -13.76 1.41
N VAL A 174 -2.28 -12.59 1.82
CA VAL A 174 -2.02 -11.45 0.93
C VAL A 174 -0.53 -11.11 0.98
N THR A 175 0.03 -10.66 -0.16
CA THR A 175 1.39 -10.13 -0.19
C THR A 175 1.42 -8.68 -0.64
N VAL A 176 2.25 -7.84 0.00
CA VAL A 176 2.45 -6.43 -0.36
C VAL A 176 3.95 -6.16 -0.46
N LEU A 177 4.52 -6.52 -1.61
CA LEU A 177 5.95 -6.41 -1.83
C LEU A 177 6.29 -5.09 -2.50
N ALA A 178 7.42 -4.51 -2.12
CA ALA A 178 7.94 -3.28 -2.72
C ALA A 178 9.47 -3.25 -2.68
N LYS A 179 10.09 -2.71 -3.74
CA LYS A 179 11.54 -2.42 -3.75
C LYS A 179 11.83 -1.05 -3.13
N TYR A 180 10.92 -0.10 -3.30
CA TYR A 180 11.02 1.29 -2.81
C TYR A 180 9.65 1.99 -2.90
N GLY A 181 9.53 3.19 -2.31
CA GLY A 181 8.44 4.13 -2.59
C GLY A 181 7.05 3.72 -2.12
N GLU A 182 6.93 3.01 -0.99
CA GLU A 182 5.64 2.68 -0.42
C GLU A 182 5.28 3.66 0.71
N GLY A 183 4.40 4.61 0.40
CA GLY A 183 4.01 5.67 1.33
C GLY A 183 3.05 5.23 2.44
N PHE A 184 2.32 4.13 2.23
CA PHE A 184 1.39 3.58 3.22
C PHE A 184 1.14 2.07 3.07
N GLY A 185 0.74 1.60 1.89
CA GLY A 185 0.41 0.19 1.67
C GLY A 185 -1.07 -0.13 1.90
N LEU A 186 -1.98 0.53 1.16
CA LEU A 186 -3.43 0.25 1.25
C LEU A 186 -3.78 -1.24 1.18
N PRO A 187 -3.17 -2.06 0.30
CA PRO A 187 -3.49 -3.49 0.25
C PRO A 187 -3.19 -4.25 1.56
N ILE A 188 -2.36 -3.71 2.47
CA ILE A 188 -2.14 -4.32 3.79
C ILE A 188 -3.41 -4.23 4.61
N ILE A 189 -3.98 -3.03 4.75
CA ILE A 189 -5.18 -2.83 5.55
C ILE A 189 -6.44 -3.44 4.89
N GLU A 190 -6.43 -3.57 3.56
CA GLU A 190 -7.45 -4.30 2.81
C GLU A 190 -7.40 -5.79 3.15
N GLY A 191 -6.23 -6.42 3.16
CA GLY A 191 -6.06 -7.79 3.62
C GLY A 191 -6.55 -7.98 5.06
N TYR A 192 -6.24 -7.07 5.96
CA TYR A 192 -6.69 -7.12 7.36
C TYR A 192 -8.21 -6.97 7.50
N LEU A 193 -8.87 -6.14 6.68
CA LEU A 193 -10.34 -6.02 6.65
C LEU A 193 -11.00 -7.38 6.42
N TYR A 194 -10.39 -8.24 5.58
CA TYR A 194 -10.85 -9.60 5.29
C TYR A 194 -10.23 -10.66 6.19
N ASN A 195 -9.63 -10.26 7.31
CA ASN A 195 -8.98 -11.13 8.30
C ASN A 195 -7.88 -12.02 7.71
N LYS A 196 -7.11 -11.50 6.74
CA LYS A 196 -6.03 -12.25 6.09
C LYS A 196 -4.66 -11.86 6.65
N PRO A 197 -3.75 -12.84 6.83
CA PRO A 197 -2.34 -12.55 7.06
C PRO A 197 -1.76 -11.81 5.85
N VAL A 198 -0.95 -10.79 6.11
CA VAL A 198 -0.33 -9.98 5.06
C VAL A 198 1.17 -10.00 5.24
N PHE A 199 1.88 -10.63 4.31
CA PHE A 199 3.34 -10.61 4.25
C PHE A 199 3.79 -9.44 3.39
N ALA A 200 4.61 -8.55 3.93
CA ALA A 200 4.97 -7.31 3.26
C ALA A 200 6.46 -6.98 3.43
N SER A 201 7.02 -6.24 2.47
CA SER A 201 8.44 -5.86 2.49
C SER A 201 8.77 -5.00 3.71
N ASP A 202 9.90 -5.28 4.36
CA ASP A 202 10.41 -4.49 5.51
C ASP A 202 11.05 -3.19 5.04
N ILE A 203 10.25 -2.30 4.42
CA ILE A 203 10.73 -1.01 3.89
C ILE A 203 9.70 0.10 4.02
N CYS A 204 10.15 1.33 3.92
CA CYS A 204 9.32 2.54 3.82
C CYS A 204 8.31 2.64 4.97
N ALA A 205 7.03 2.87 4.67
CA ALA A 205 5.96 2.98 5.65
C ALA A 205 5.40 1.61 6.11
N ILE A 206 5.73 0.53 5.43
CA ILE A 206 5.16 -0.80 5.70
C ILE A 206 5.33 -1.25 7.16
N PRO A 207 6.52 -1.11 7.80
CA PRO A 207 6.71 -1.55 9.20
C PRO A 207 5.81 -0.87 10.22
N GLU A 208 5.28 0.32 9.93
CA GLU A 208 4.36 1.02 10.83
C GLU A 208 2.89 0.59 10.67
N ILE A 209 2.56 -0.17 9.62
CA ILE A 209 1.21 -0.64 9.31
C ILE A 209 1.05 -2.12 9.64
N ILE A 210 2.11 -2.90 9.51
CA ILE A 210 2.11 -4.34 9.78
C ILE A 210 1.84 -4.62 11.27
N ILE A 211 0.98 -5.62 11.53
CA ILE A 211 0.58 -6.02 12.88
C ILE A 211 1.73 -6.57 13.72
N ASP A 212 2.64 -7.32 13.09
CA ASP A 212 3.78 -7.97 13.75
C ASP A 212 4.96 -8.11 12.78
N LYS A 213 6.19 -7.96 13.30
CA LYS A 213 7.44 -8.10 12.51
C LYS A 213 7.62 -9.48 11.85
N ASN A 214 6.93 -10.51 12.34
CA ASN A 214 6.95 -11.84 11.73
C ASN A 214 6.39 -11.83 10.30
N PHE A 215 5.58 -10.84 9.94
CA PHE A 215 5.02 -10.64 8.61
C PHE A 215 5.85 -9.70 7.71
N LEU A 216 6.96 -9.15 8.23
CA LEU A 216 7.88 -8.31 7.45
C LEU A 216 8.90 -9.18 6.71
N VAL A 217 9.04 -8.97 5.40
CA VAL A 217 9.85 -9.78 4.48
C VAL A 217 11.08 -9.01 4.01
N LYS A 218 12.23 -9.66 4.06
CA LYS A 218 13.48 -9.16 3.44
C LYS A 218 13.43 -9.41 1.94
N ASN A 219 12.97 -8.61 1.15
CA ASN A 219 12.88 -8.65 -0.33
C ASN A 219 13.63 -9.78 -1.07
N ASN A 220 13.51 -11.04 -0.61
CA ASN A 220 13.95 -12.24 -1.27
C ASN A 220 12.93 -13.37 -1.08
N ALA A 221 12.87 -14.29 -2.04
CA ALA A 221 11.85 -15.33 -2.08
C ALA A 221 12.00 -16.38 -0.96
N GLU A 222 13.22 -16.60 -0.49
CA GLU A 222 13.51 -17.55 0.60
C GLU A 222 12.95 -17.07 1.93
N ASP A 223 13.12 -15.78 2.25
CA ASP A 223 12.57 -15.21 3.47
C ASP A 223 11.04 -15.17 3.44
N LEU A 224 10.44 -14.85 2.28
CA LEU A 224 8.99 -14.89 2.11
C LEU A 224 8.44 -16.31 2.29
N GLU A 225 9.05 -17.29 1.62
CA GLU A 225 8.72 -18.71 1.73
C GLU A 225 8.79 -19.17 3.21
N SER A 226 9.94 -18.97 3.84
CA SER A 226 10.17 -19.36 5.24
C SER A 226 9.16 -18.74 6.21
N LYS A 227 8.79 -17.47 6.01
CA LYS A 227 7.82 -16.80 6.85
C LYS A 227 6.39 -17.30 6.65
N ILE A 228 6.01 -17.63 5.41
CA ILE A 228 4.71 -18.24 5.12
C ILE A 228 4.64 -19.62 5.79
N GLU A 229 5.65 -20.47 5.62
CA GLU A 229 5.70 -21.81 6.24
C GLU A 229 5.63 -21.71 7.76
N LYS A 230 6.45 -20.87 8.36
CA LYS A 230 6.44 -20.63 9.80
C LYS A 230 5.09 -20.15 10.32
N TYR A 231 4.38 -19.32 9.56
CA TYR A 231 3.05 -18.86 9.94
C TYR A 231 2.06 -20.02 10.07
N TYR A 232 2.08 -20.97 9.16
CA TYR A 232 1.17 -22.14 9.21
C TYR A 232 1.56 -23.17 10.24
N GLU A 233 2.83 -23.25 10.61
CA GLU A 233 3.35 -24.27 11.52
C GLU A 233 3.37 -23.81 13.00
N GLU A 234 3.75 -22.59 13.26
CA GLU A 234 4.17 -22.18 14.61
C GLU A 234 3.48 -20.91 15.16
N LEU A 235 2.89 -20.07 14.29
CA LEU A 235 2.45 -18.76 14.77
C LEU A 235 1.09 -18.83 15.49
N PRO A 236 0.91 -17.96 16.51
CA PRO A 236 -0.37 -17.85 17.19
C PRO A 236 -1.45 -17.32 16.24
N VAL A 237 -2.69 -17.58 16.59
CA VAL A 237 -3.85 -17.04 15.85
C VAL A 237 -3.91 -15.53 16.04
N TYR A 238 -3.74 -14.80 14.95
CA TYR A 238 -3.92 -13.36 14.90
C TYR A 238 -5.34 -12.99 14.51
N ASN A 239 -5.89 -11.96 15.12
CA ASN A 239 -7.16 -11.38 14.69
C ASN A 239 -6.86 -10.09 13.86
N PHE A 240 -6.58 -10.29 12.58
CA PHE A 240 -6.22 -9.20 11.66
C PHE A 240 -7.36 -8.20 11.49
N LYS A 241 -8.61 -8.68 11.45
CA LYS A 241 -9.78 -7.82 11.34
C LYS A 241 -9.95 -6.92 12.55
N LYS A 242 -9.75 -7.43 13.76
CA LYS A 242 -9.77 -6.61 14.98
C LYS A 242 -8.70 -5.53 14.94
N TYR A 243 -7.47 -5.88 14.49
CA TYR A 243 -6.39 -4.91 14.34
C TYR A 243 -6.75 -3.81 13.33
N TYR A 244 -7.40 -4.17 12.21
CA TYR A 244 -7.95 -3.20 11.25
C TYR A 244 -8.96 -2.27 11.92
N GLU A 245 -9.96 -2.83 12.61
CA GLU A 245 -11.03 -2.08 13.27
C GLU A 245 -10.48 -1.08 14.30
N GLU A 246 -9.46 -1.48 15.05
CA GLU A 246 -8.84 -0.66 16.09
C GLU A 246 -7.91 0.45 15.54
N ASN A 247 -7.38 0.31 14.32
CA ASN A 247 -6.34 1.22 13.82
C ASN A 247 -6.72 1.96 12.53
N PHE A 248 -7.48 1.33 11.63
CA PHE A 248 -7.66 1.78 10.24
C PHE A 248 -9.12 1.86 9.77
N SER A 249 -10.12 1.46 10.60
CA SER A 249 -11.52 1.49 10.20
C SER A 249 -11.95 2.88 9.74
N TYR A 250 -12.89 2.91 8.79
CA TYR A 250 -13.37 4.15 8.19
C TYR A 250 -13.85 5.16 9.22
N ASP A 251 -14.67 4.72 10.17
CA ASP A 251 -15.25 5.61 11.17
C ASP A 251 -14.17 6.18 12.11
N ARG A 252 -13.18 5.38 12.48
CA ARG A 252 -12.04 5.82 13.30
C ARG A 252 -11.16 6.85 12.59
N ILE A 253 -10.87 6.62 11.33
CA ILE A 253 -10.08 7.55 10.52
C ILE A 253 -10.89 8.83 10.24
N LEU A 254 -12.17 8.70 9.92
CA LEU A 254 -13.07 9.84 9.71
C LEU A 254 -13.12 10.75 10.95
N GLU A 255 -13.19 10.17 12.14
CA GLU A 255 -13.20 10.96 13.39
C GLU A 255 -11.90 11.78 13.56
N LYS A 256 -10.73 11.19 13.24
CA LYS A 256 -9.46 11.93 13.26
C LYS A 256 -9.44 13.09 12.25
N TYR A 257 -10.06 12.89 11.07
CA TYR A 257 -10.21 13.95 10.08
C TYR A 257 -11.17 15.04 10.57
N ARG A 258 -12.31 14.70 11.17
CA ARG A 258 -13.23 15.68 11.79
C ARG A 258 -12.48 16.54 12.80
N GLN A 259 -11.79 15.94 13.75
CA GLN A 259 -10.98 16.67 14.75
C GLN A 259 -9.88 17.54 14.11
N MET A 260 -9.33 17.14 12.97
CA MET A 260 -8.38 17.96 12.23
C MET A 260 -9.07 19.18 11.61
N TYR A 261 -10.25 19.01 11.02
CA TYR A 261 -11.03 20.09 10.39
C TYR A 261 -11.65 21.06 11.41
N ASP A 262 -12.10 20.60 12.58
CA ASP A 262 -12.73 21.42 13.61
C ASP A 262 -11.86 22.60 14.05
N LYS A 263 -10.53 22.47 13.94
CA LYS A 263 -9.60 23.57 14.17
C LYS A 263 -9.81 24.78 13.25
N PHE A 264 -10.39 24.56 12.08
CA PHE A 264 -10.62 25.56 11.06
C PHE A 264 -12.08 26.07 11.03
N PHE A 265 -12.99 25.32 11.66
CA PHE A 265 -14.41 25.67 11.77
C PHE A 265 -14.78 26.30 13.12
N LYS A 266 -13.82 26.87 13.86
CA LYS A 266 -14.19 27.58 15.09
C LYS A 266 -15.26 28.62 14.76
N ILE A 267 -16.53 28.23 14.99
CA ILE A 267 -17.69 29.07 15.13
C ILE A 267 -17.69 29.60 16.55
#